data_5289798d4b709f013e68c78a345cc3d6
#
_entry.id   5289798d4b709f013e68c78a345cc3d6
#
_cell.length_a   1.000
_cell.length_b   1.000
_cell.length_c   1.000
_cell.angle_alpha   90.00
_cell.angle_beta   90.00
_cell.angle_gamma   90.00
#
_symmetry.space_group_name_H-M   'P 1'
#
loop_
_entity.id
_entity.type
_entity.pdbx_description
1 polymer ?
#
loop_
_entity_poly.entity_id
_entity_poly.type
_entity_poly.pdbx_seq_one_letter_code
_entity_poly.pdbx_strand_id
1 'polypeptide(L)'
;MTKNIVIVGVGGQGSVLAGQIIARVAALANLSVATSEIHGMAQRGGSVCSTVRYGKDVISPAVPEGAADVLLAFEKLEALRYLNYLKVDGLALVNDQRIMPSIESLKLAPYPDEKTIEATLRSRAGIVLVVPAL
;
A
#
# COMPACT_ATOMS: atom_id res chain seq x y z
N MET A 1 12.89 -17.63 0.30
CA MET A 1 11.52 -17.14 0.36
C MET A 1 11.53 -15.64 0.10
N THR A 2 10.66 -15.15 -0.75
CA THR A 2 10.54 -13.73 -1.08
C THR A 2 9.35 -13.13 -0.36
N LYS A 3 9.55 -11.95 0.24
CA LYS A 3 8.48 -11.16 0.84
C LYS A 3 8.13 -10.00 -0.08
N ASN A 4 6.85 -9.75 -0.21
CA ASN A 4 6.30 -8.72 -1.09
C ASN A 4 5.48 -7.73 -0.26
N ILE A 5 5.88 -6.47 -0.30
CA ILE A 5 5.16 -5.39 0.38
C ILE A 5 4.72 -4.37 -0.66
N VAL A 6 3.43 -4.06 -0.65
CA VAL A 6 2.86 -2.98 -1.45
C VAL A 6 2.52 -1.83 -0.51
N ILE A 7 3.05 -0.65 -0.80
CA ILE A 7 2.88 0.54 0.02
C ILE A 7 2.14 1.58 -0.79
N VAL A 8 1.00 2.00 -0.30
CA VAL A 8 0.12 2.92 -1.03
C VAL A 8 -0.24 4.12 -0.17
N GLY A 9 -0.53 5.22 -0.82
CA GLY A 9 -0.91 6.45 -0.15
C GLY A 9 -1.15 7.56 -1.13
N VAL A 10 -1.32 8.75 -0.60
CA VAL A 10 -1.43 10.00 -1.34
C VAL A 10 -0.10 10.72 -1.30
N GLY A 11 0.27 11.38 -2.36
CA GLY A 11 1.53 12.13 -2.43
C GLY A 11 1.71 13.06 -1.22
N GLY A 12 2.89 13.03 -0.62
CA GLY A 12 3.24 13.83 0.55
C GLY A 12 3.04 13.15 1.91
N GLN A 13 2.51 11.92 1.96
CA GLN A 13 2.32 11.21 3.23
C GLN A 13 3.56 10.49 3.75
N GLY A 14 4.61 10.35 2.95
CA GLY A 14 5.82 9.64 3.36
C GLY A 14 5.85 8.16 2.99
N SER A 15 4.94 7.70 2.12
CA SER A 15 4.90 6.31 1.68
C SER A 15 6.18 5.89 0.94
N VAL A 16 6.74 6.79 0.14
CA VAL A 16 8.01 6.55 -0.56
C VAL A 16 9.15 6.38 0.44
N LEU A 17 9.21 7.23 1.45
CA LEU A 17 10.22 7.13 2.49
C LEU A 17 10.10 5.81 3.28
N ALA A 18 8.88 5.38 3.58
CA ALA A 18 8.65 4.10 4.24
C ALA A 18 9.22 2.94 3.42
N GLY A 19 8.98 2.94 2.11
CA GLY A 19 9.55 1.94 1.22
C GLY A 19 11.08 1.95 1.21
N GLN A 20 11.68 3.12 1.19
CA GLN A 20 13.14 3.28 1.24
C GLN A 20 13.73 2.75 2.55
N ILE A 21 13.07 3.01 3.68
CA ILE A 21 13.51 2.52 4.99
C ILE A 21 13.46 0.98 5.02
N ILE A 22 12.35 0.40 4.60
CA ILE A 22 12.20 -1.06 4.56
C ILE A 22 13.25 -1.70 3.67
N ALA A 23 13.46 -1.15 2.48
CA ALA A 23 14.48 -1.63 1.55
C ALA A 23 15.88 -1.55 2.16
N ARG A 24 16.19 -0.47 2.85
CA ARG A 24 17.49 -0.28 3.51
C ARG A 24 17.71 -1.32 4.61
N VAL A 25 16.70 -1.56 5.43
CA VAL A 25 16.78 -2.56 6.50
C VAL A 25 17.01 -3.96 5.92
N ALA A 26 16.29 -4.32 4.86
CA ALA A 26 16.47 -5.61 4.20
C ALA A 26 17.88 -5.75 3.62
N ALA A 27 18.42 -4.70 2.99
CA ALA A 27 19.78 -4.70 2.47
C ALA A 27 20.82 -4.84 3.59
N LEU A 28 20.63 -4.18 4.71
CA LEU A 28 21.51 -4.32 5.88
C LEU A 28 21.46 -5.73 6.48
N ALA A 29 20.37 -6.46 6.26
CA ALA A 29 20.25 -7.86 6.65
C ALA A 29 20.82 -8.83 5.61
N ASN A 30 21.57 -8.32 4.63
CA ASN A 30 22.18 -9.09 3.53
C ASN A 30 21.16 -9.80 2.64
N LEU A 31 19.97 -9.21 2.49
CA LEU A 31 18.95 -9.73 1.59
C LEU A 31 19.02 -9.01 0.25
N SER A 32 18.62 -9.70 -0.80
CA SER A 32 18.39 -9.10 -2.11
C SER A 32 17.11 -8.28 -2.05
N VAL A 33 17.12 -7.07 -2.60
CA VAL A 33 15.98 -6.14 -2.54
C VAL A 33 15.73 -5.53 -3.91
N ALA A 34 14.47 -5.44 -4.29
CA ALA A 34 14.04 -4.69 -5.47
C ALA A 34 12.87 -3.80 -5.09
N THR A 35 12.90 -2.55 -5.55
CA THR A 35 11.87 -1.54 -5.25
C THR A 35 11.39 -0.85 -6.50
N SER A 36 10.14 -0.39 -6.49
CA SER A 36 9.60 0.46 -7.53
C SER A 36 8.68 1.52 -6.93
N GLU A 37 8.47 2.60 -7.66
CA GLU A 37 7.56 3.67 -7.31
C GLU A 37 6.74 4.04 -8.53
N ILE A 38 5.42 4.12 -8.36
CA ILE A 38 4.50 4.57 -9.39
C ILE A 38 3.69 5.73 -8.82
N HIS A 39 3.80 6.88 -9.47
CA HIS A 39 3.04 8.07 -9.11
C HIS A 39 1.84 8.22 -10.03
N GLY A 40 0.71 8.65 -9.47
CA GLY A 40 -0.43 9.05 -10.26
C GLY A 40 -0.15 10.33 -11.05
N MET A 41 -1.10 10.73 -11.92
CA MET A 41 -0.91 11.87 -12.82
C MET A 41 -0.82 13.22 -12.10
N ALA A 42 -1.35 13.33 -10.88
CA ALA A 42 -1.27 14.55 -10.08
C ALA A 42 0.00 14.53 -9.22
N GLN A 43 0.80 15.60 -9.27
CA GLN A 43 2.03 15.68 -8.46
C GLN A 43 1.76 15.85 -6.97
N ARG A 44 0.62 16.45 -6.61
CA ARG A 44 0.16 16.59 -5.23
C ARG A 44 -1.22 16.01 -5.07
N GLY A 45 -1.44 15.24 -4.00
CA GLY A 45 -2.71 14.61 -3.73
C GLY A 45 -3.05 13.45 -4.66
N GLY A 46 -2.13 13.04 -5.54
CA GLY A 46 -2.29 11.88 -6.40
C GLY A 46 -1.92 10.57 -5.70
N SER A 47 -2.45 9.48 -6.22
CA SER A 47 -2.15 8.14 -5.74
C SER A 47 -0.67 7.79 -5.95
N VAL A 48 -0.05 7.22 -4.94
CA VAL A 48 1.35 6.74 -4.99
C VAL A 48 1.38 5.30 -4.57
N CYS A 49 2.01 4.46 -5.38
CA CYS A 49 2.19 3.04 -5.08
C CYS A 49 3.68 2.70 -5.14
N SER A 50 4.21 2.18 -4.05
CA SER A 50 5.58 1.69 -3.98
C SER A 50 5.56 0.20 -3.71
N THR A 51 6.53 -0.53 -4.27
CA THR A 51 6.70 -1.94 -3.97
C THR A 51 8.08 -2.17 -3.38
N VAL A 52 8.15 -3.07 -2.41
CA VAL A 52 9.40 -3.57 -1.86
C VAL A 52 9.34 -5.08 -1.87
N ARG A 53 10.29 -5.70 -2.55
CA ARG A 53 10.45 -7.15 -2.56
C ARG A 53 11.83 -7.49 -2.00
N TYR A 54 11.88 -8.43 -1.08
CA TYR A 54 13.15 -8.84 -0.51
C TYR A 54 13.19 -10.35 -0.25
N GLY A 55 14.37 -10.90 -0.28
CA GLY A 55 14.62 -12.32 -0.11
C GLY A 55 16.02 -12.69 -0.54
N LYS A 56 16.24 -13.97 -0.84
CA LYS A 56 17.58 -14.42 -1.28
C LYS A 56 17.89 -14.07 -2.73
N ASP A 57 16.91 -14.19 -3.62
CA ASP A 57 17.13 -14.09 -5.07
C ASP A 57 16.06 -13.24 -5.73
N VAL A 58 15.94 -11.99 -5.30
CA VAL A 58 14.98 -11.05 -5.87
C VAL A 58 15.62 -10.30 -7.03
N ILE A 59 15.00 -10.35 -8.20
CA ILE A 59 15.49 -9.71 -9.41
C ILE A 59 14.57 -8.56 -9.86
N SER A 60 13.25 -8.75 -9.80
CA SER A 60 12.28 -7.79 -10.28
C SER A 60 11.50 -7.14 -9.13
N PRO A 61 11.21 -5.82 -9.19
CA PRO A 61 10.37 -5.15 -8.19
C PRO A 61 8.88 -5.40 -8.40
N ALA A 62 8.46 -6.04 -9.49
CA ALA A 62 7.05 -6.24 -9.80
C ALA A 62 6.40 -7.22 -8.84
N VAL A 63 5.35 -6.77 -8.17
CA VAL A 63 4.50 -7.61 -7.32
C VAL A 63 3.25 -7.97 -8.10
N PRO A 64 3.02 -9.24 -8.42
CA PRO A 64 1.78 -9.64 -9.08
C PRO A 64 0.56 -9.40 -8.20
N GLU A 65 -0.60 -9.24 -8.82
CA GLU A 65 -1.86 -9.21 -8.09
C GLU A 65 -2.02 -10.49 -7.25
N GLY A 66 -2.49 -10.32 -6.03
CA GLY A 66 -2.69 -11.44 -5.12
C GLY A 66 -1.42 -11.99 -4.48
N ALA A 67 -0.27 -11.34 -4.67
CA ALA A 67 1.01 -11.83 -4.17
C ALA A 67 1.62 -11.03 -3.01
N ALA A 68 1.04 -9.88 -2.65
CA ALA A 68 1.57 -9.08 -1.57
C ALA A 68 1.29 -9.73 -0.21
N ASP A 69 2.34 -9.92 0.57
CA ASP A 69 2.20 -10.38 1.96
C ASP A 69 1.62 -9.31 2.86
N VAL A 70 1.98 -8.06 2.60
CA VAL A 70 1.52 -6.89 3.34
C VAL A 70 1.10 -5.80 2.38
N LEU A 71 -0.08 -5.23 2.64
CA LEU A 71 -0.53 -3.97 2.07
C LEU A 71 -0.42 -2.92 3.17
N LEU A 72 0.54 -2.01 3.02
CA LEU A 72 0.73 -0.88 3.93
C LEU A 72 0.13 0.36 3.30
N ALA A 73 -0.96 0.85 3.85
CA ALA A 73 -1.69 1.97 3.30
C ALA A 73 -1.67 3.17 4.24
N PHE A 74 -1.25 4.30 3.72
CA PHE A 74 -1.22 5.57 4.47
C PHE A 74 -2.55 6.30 4.42
N GLU A 75 -3.47 5.87 3.55
CA GLU A 75 -4.78 6.47 3.36
C GLU A 75 -5.82 5.38 3.06
N LYS A 76 -7.02 5.53 3.59
CA LYS A 76 -8.03 4.45 3.57
C LYS A 76 -8.55 4.09 2.18
N LEU A 77 -8.83 5.08 1.34
CA LEU A 77 -9.31 4.81 -0.01
C LEU A 77 -8.23 4.13 -0.86
N GLU A 78 -6.98 4.53 -0.67
CA GLU A 78 -5.86 3.90 -1.36
C GLU A 78 -5.71 2.43 -0.95
N ALA A 79 -6.00 2.10 0.31
CA ALA A 79 -6.03 0.70 0.75
C ALA A 79 -7.04 -0.12 -0.07
N LEU A 80 -8.21 0.42 -0.33
CA LEU A 80 -9.23 -0.25 -1.14
C LEU A 80 -8.81 -0.38 -2.61
N ARG A 81 -8.22 0.68 -3.17
CA ARG A 81 -7.79 0.69 -4.58
C ARG A 81 -6.76 -0.38 -4.90
N TYR A 82 -5.91 -0.72 -3.94
CA TYR A 82 -4.83 -1.68 -4.13
C TYR A 82 -5.03 -3.00 -3.38
N LEU A 83 -6.23 -3.22 -2.85
CA LEU A 83 -6.54 -4.44 -2.11
C LEU A 83 -6.35 -5.72 -2.93
N ASN A 84 -6.55 -5.64 -4.25
CA ASN A 84 -6.37 -6.77 -5.15
C ASN A 84 -4.90 -7.27 -5.20
N TYR A 85 -3.94 -6.46 -4.79
CA TYR A 85 -2.55 -6.90 -4.71
C TYR A 85 -2.27 -7.76 -3.48
N LEU A 86 -3.09 -7.61 -2.42
CA LEU A 86 -2.91 -8.39 -1.20
C LEU A 86 -3.28 -9.85 -1.45
N LYS A 87 -2.44 -10.77 -0.99
CA LYS A 87 -2.78 -12.19 -1.03
C LYS A 87 -3.98 -12.47 -0.10
N VAL A 88 -4.71 -13.54 -0.38
CA VAL A 88 -5.79 -14.00 0.51
C VAL A 88 -5.20 -14.28 1.88
N ASP A 89 -5.85 -13.81 2.93
CA ASP A 89 -5.40 -13.89 4.33
C ASP A 89 -4.10 -13.12 4.63
N GLY A 90 -3.72 -12.18 3.78
CA GLY A 90 -2.59 -11.30 4.02
C GLY A 90 -2.85 -10.24 5.09
N LEU A 91 -1.84 -9.44 5.40
CA LEU A 91 -1.93 -8.35 6.38
C LEU A 91 -2.21 -7.02 5.67
N ALA A 92 -3.31 -6.37 6.04
CA ALA A 92 -3.57 -4.98 5.69
C ALA A 92 -3.30 -4.10 6.90
N LEU A 93 -2.28 -3.26 6.81
CA LEU A 93 -1.92 -2.27 7.82
C LEU A 93 -2.27 -0.89 7.27
N VAL A 94 -3.25 -0.23 7.86
CA VAL A 94 -3.86 0.99 7.32
C VAL A 94 -3.76 2.13 8.34
N ASN A 95 -3.22 3.26 7.89
CA ASN A 95 -3.26 4.49 8.67
C ASN A 95 -4.68 5.03 8.72
N ASP A 96 -5.16 5.40 9.90
CA ASP A 96 -6.51 5.95 10.11
C ASP A 96 -6.58 7.39 9.61
N GLN A 97 -6.49 7.56 8.30
CA GLN A 97 -6.55 8.86 7.65
C GLN A 97 -7.36 8.80 6.36
N ARG A 98 -8.12 9.84 6.14
CA ARG A 98 -8.93 10.05 4.94
C ARG A 98 -8.49 11.35 4.28
N ILE A 99 -8.02 11.25 3.05
CA ILE A 99 -7.70 12.40 2.21
C ILE A 99 -8.70 12.41 1.07
N MET A 100 -9.57 13.41 1.04
CA MET A 100 -10.60 13.51 0.02
C MET A 100 -9.95 13.68 -1.36
N PRO A 101 -10.36 12.86 -2.35
CA PRO A 101 -9.95 13.06 -3.73
C PRO A 101 -10.47 14.40 -4.27
N SER A 102 -10.06 14.74 -5.51
CA SER A 102 -10.58 15.95 -6.15
C SER A 102 -12.10 15.94 -6.26
N ILE A 103 -12.68 17.15 -6.32
CA ILE A 103 -14.14 17.32 -6.46
C ILE A 103 -14.67 16.55 -7.67
N GLU A 104 -13.92 16.52 -8.77
CA GLU A 104 -14.31 15.82 -9.98
C GLU A 104 -14.37 14.30 -9.77
N SER A 105 -13.41 13.75 -9.04
CA SER A 105 -13.43 12.33 -8.67
C SER A 105 -14.59 11.98 -7.77
N LEU A 106 -14.93 12.86 -6.83
CA LEU A 106 -16.06 12.68 -5.90
C LEU A 106 -17.42 12.73 -6.60
N LYS A 107 -17.54 13.43 -7.73
CA LYS A 107 -18.78 13.44 -8.53
C LYS A 107 -19.04 12.10 -9.19
N LEU A 108 -17.99 11.35 -9.49
CA LEU A 108 -18.11 10.03 -10.11
C LEU A 108 -18.42 8.94 -9.10
N ALA A 109 -17.82 9.02 -7.91
CA ALA A 109 -18.07 8.06 -6.84
C ALA A 109 -17.77 8.72 -5.50
N PRO A 110 -18.72 8.68 -4.54
CA PRO A 110 -18.49 9.25 -3.22
C PRO A 110 -17.43 8.45 -2.45
N TYR A 111 -16.77 9.10 -1.50
CA TYR A 111 -15.84 8.42 -0.60
C TYR A 111 -16.61 7.37 0.22
N PRO A 112 -16.16 6.11 0.28
CA PRO A 112 -16.87 5.07 1.03
C PRO A 112 -16.94 5.39 2.52
N ASP A 113 -17.98 4.89 3.19
CA ASP A 113 -18.09 5.01 4.65
C ASP A 113 -17.17 4.01 5.37
N GLU A 114 -17.01 4.20 6.69
CA GLU A 114 -16.11 3.36 7.49
C GLU A 114 -16.51 1.88 7.49
N LYS A 115 -17.81 1.59 7.50
CA LYS A 115 -18.30 0.20 7.47
C LYS A 115 -17.97 -0.50 6.17
N THR A 116 -18.15 0.20 5.05
CA THR A 116 -17.81 -0.32 3.72
C THR A 116 -16.30 -0.56 3.60
N ILE A 117 -15.49 0.38 4.07
CA ILE A 117 -14.03 0.24 4.05
C ILE A 117 -13.61 -1.00 4.84
N GLU A 118 -14.07 -1.12 6.08
CA GLU A 118 -13.70 -2.24 6.94
C GLU A 118 -14.17 -3.58 6.37
N ALA A 119 -15.42 -3.67 5.93
CA ALA A 119 -15.95 -4.88 5.35
C ALA A 119 -15.17 -5.31 4.11
N THR A 120 -14.82 -4.36 3.24
CA THR A 120 -14.05 -4.63 2.02
C THR A 120 -12.65 -5.14 2.35
N LEU A 121 -11.96 -4.50 3.30
CA LEU A 121 -10.63 -4.95 3.73
C LEU A 121 -10.67 -6.36 4.30
N ARG A 122 -11.65 -6.66 5.15
CA ARG A 122 -11.81 -7.97 5.76
C ARG A 122 -12.25 -9.06 4.79
N SER A 123 -12.82 -8.69 3.65
CA SER A 123 -13.19 -9.66 2.62
C SER A 123 -11.97 -10.39 2.03
N ARG A 124 -10.78 -9.83 2.17
CA ARG A 124 -9.55 -10.40 1.62
C ARG A 124 -8.44 -10.58 2.65
N ALA A 125 -8.21 -9.60 3.52
CA ALA A 125 -7.14 -9.64 4.50
C ALA A 125 -7.49 -10.59 5.65
N GLY A 126 -6.51 -11.39 6.08
CA GLY A 126 -6.64 -12.20 7.29
C GLY A 126 -6.50 -11.35 8.55
N ILE A 127 -5.68 -10.32 8.49
CA ILE A 127 -5.47 -9.36 9.58
C ILE A 127 -5.63 -7.96 9.02
N VAL A 128 -6.49 -7.17 9.65
CA VAL A 128 -6.65 -5.74 9.35
C VAL A 128 -6.28 -4.96 10.60
N LEU A 129 -5.24 -4.13 10.50
CA LEU A 129 -4.82 -3.24 11.57
C LEU A 129 -4.97 -1.80 11.08
N VAL A 130 -5.84 -1.04 11.75
CA VAL A 130 -6.04 0.39 11.48
C VAL A 130 -5.40 1.14 12.64
N VAL A 131 -4.41 1.97 12.33
CA VAL A 131 -3.62 2.67 13.35
C VAL A 131 -3.61 4.17 13.09
N PRO A 132 -3.73 4.99 14.14
CA PRO A 132 -3.58 6.44 14.02
C PRO A 132 -2.10 6.79 14.02
N ALA A 133 -1.44 6.70 12.86
CA ALA A 133 0.00 6.84 12.76
C ALA A 133 0.47 8.31 12.73
N LEU A 134 -0.44 9.27 12.65
CA LEU A 134 -0.14 10.71 12.65
C LEU A 134 -1.04 11.46 13.62
#